data_12e326b32bc86b84f339ff88a4a5b3fa
#
_entry.id   12e326b32bc86b84f339ff88a4a5b3fa
#
_cell.length_a   1.000
_cell.length_b   1.000
_cell.length_c   1.000
_cell.angle_alpha   90.00
_cell.angle_beta   90.00
_cell.angle_gamma   90.00
#
_symmetry.space_group_name_H-M   'P 1'
#
loop_
_entity.id
_entity.type
_entity.pdbx_description
1 polymer ?
#
loop_
_entity_poly.entity_id
_entity_poly.type
_entity_poly.pdbx_seq_one_letter_code
_entity_poly.pdbx_strand_id
1 'polypeptide(L)'
;FLSATEGQFLFENESTTNLMRIANYLRQEKVPGDNVTWQIDRNVNTTNICNANCKFCNFFRPPNHKEGYITDIETYKIKIEETIKYGGDQLLLQGGHHPNLGLDYYVNLFKKLKKLYPTIKLHALGPPEIAHICKIGGYTHREALLSLKNAGMDSMPGAGAEILSDRVRRLIS
;
A
#
# COMPACT_ATOMS: atom_id res chain seq x y z
N PHE A 1 20.49 -15.45 -8.98
CA PHE A 1 19.10 -15.21 -9.42
C PHE A 1 18.71 -16.32 -10.39
N LEU A 2 17.48 -16.85 -10.27
CA LEU A 2 16.93 -17.80 -11.22
C LEU A 2 16.57 -17.09 -12.53
N SER A 3 16.84 -17.74 -13.65
CA SER A 3 16.25 -17.35 -14.94
C SER A 3 14.75 -17.73 -15.00
N ALA A 4 14.03 -17.18 -15.94
CA ALA A 4 12.61 -17.52 -16.13
C ALA A 4 12.41 -19.02 -16.41
N THR A 5 13.32 -19.64 -17.21
CA THR A 5 13.27 -21.07 -17.54
C THR A 5 13.54 -21.94 -16.32
N GLU A 6 14.51 -21.60 -15.48
CA GLU A 6 14.79 -22.32 -14.23
C GLU A 6 13.61 -22.17 -13.26
N GLY A 7 13.03 -20.97 -13.14
CA GLY A 7 11.85 -20.75 -12.33
C GLY A 7 10.65 -21.58 -12.78
N GLN A 8 10.40 -21.64 -14.08
CA GLN A 8 9.35 -22.48 -14.66
C GLN A 8 9.60 -23.95 -14.40
N PHE A 9 10.84 -24.42 -14.61
CA PHE A 9 11.22 -25.82 -14.34
C PHE A 9 10.95 -26.20 -12.88
N LEU A 10 11.35 -25.36 -11.91
CA LEU A 10 11.10 -25.58 -10.49
C LEU A 10 9.59 -25.61 -10.19
N PHE A 11 8.84 -24.68 -10.76
CA PHE A 11 7.39 -24.60 -10.55
C PHE A 11 6.66 -25.85 -11.05
N GLU A 12 7.05 -26.38 -12.20
CA GLU A 12 6.39 -27.52 -12.86
C GLU A 12 6.84 -28.89 -12.34
N ASN A 13 8.09 -28.99 -11.84
CA ASN A 13 8.70 -30.29 -11.57
C ASN A 13 9.07 -30.54 -10.11
N GLU A 14 9.21 -29.48 -9.28
CA GLU A 14 9.62 -29.66 -7.90
C GLU A 14 8.45 -29.77 -6.94
N SER A 15 8.62 -30.60 -5.90
CA SER A 15 7.64 -30.68 -4.83
C SER A 15 7.64 -29.43 -3.96
N THR A 16 6.48 -29.04 -3.44
CA THR A 16 6.36 -27.94 -2.48
C THR A 16 7.32 -28.09 -1.30
N THR A 17 7.52 -29.33 -0.79
CA THR A 17 8.44 -29.59 0.33
C THR A 17 9.88 -29.26 -0.03
N ASN A 18 10.34 -29.59 -1.23
CA ASN A 18 11.69 -29.25 -1.68
C ASN A 18 11.83 -27.73 -1.87
N LEU A 19 10.83 -27.08 -2.47
CA LEU A 19 10.83 -25.62 -2.62
C LEU A 19 10.88 -24.91 -1.26
N MET A 20 10.13 -25.40 -0.26
CA MET A 20 10.16 -24.86 1.10
C MET A 20 11.54 -25.03 1.75
N ARG A 21 12.21 -26.20 1.58
CA ARG A 21 13.56 -26.41 2.10
C ARG A 21 14.58 -25.48 1.47
N ILE A 22 14.55 -25.32 0.16
CA ILE A 22 15.44 -24.40 -0.57
C ILE A 22 15.18 -22.96 -0.15
N ALA A 23 13.91 -22.55 -0.06
CA ALA A 23 13.54 -21.21 0.38
C ALA A 23 13.99 -20.92 1.82
N ASN A 24 13.84 -21.88 2.73
CA ASN A 24 14.33 -21.75 4.09
C ASN A 24 15.87 -21.68 4.17
N TYR A 25 16.57 -22.48 3.39
CA TYR A 25 18.03 -22.38 3.29
C TYR A 25 18.46 -20.98 2.84
N LEU A 26 17.90 -20.47 1.75
CA LEU A 26 18.18 -19.13 1.25
C LEU A 26 17.78 -18.03 2.25
N ARG A 27 16.70 -18.24 3.00
CA ARG A 27 16.31 -17.32 4.07
C ARG A 27 17.38 -17.29 5.16
N GLN A 28 17.90 -18.44 5.61
CA GLN A 28 18.95 -18.51 6.63
C GLN A 28 20.23 -17.81 6.16
N GLU A 29 20.59 -17.94 4.87
CA GLU A 29 21.73 -17.23 4.27
C GLU A 29 21.54 -15.68 4.27
N LYS A 30 20.31 -15.23 4.09
CA LYS A 30 19.98 -13.78 3.99
C LYS A 30 19.70 -13.15 5.36
N VAL A 31 19.02 -13.89 6.21
CA VAL A 31 18.59 -13.44 7.55
C VAL A 31 18.85 -14.60 8.51
N PRO A 32 20.08 -14.73 9.02
CA PRO A 32 20.44 -15.80 9.94
C PRO A 32 19.62 -15.78 11.23
N GLY A 33 19.36 -16.97 11.77
CA GLY A 33 18.66 -17.15 13.03
C GLY A 33 17.19 -17.52 12.88
N ASP A 34 16.56 -17.85 14.00
CA ASP A 34 15.19 -18.39 14.04
C ASP A 34 14.11 -17.32 14.34
N ASN A 35 14.53 -16.06 14.44
CA ASN A 35 13.60 -14.97 14.70
C ASN A 35 12.74 -14.67 13.48
N VAL A 36 11.43 -14.71 13.68
CA VAL A 36 10.43 -14.26 12.70
C VAL A 36 9.78 -12.98 13.24
N THR A 37 9.95 -11.89 12.53
CA THR A 37 9.32 -10.62 12.89
C THR A 37 7.90 -10.55 12.38
N TRP A 38 7.06 -9.85 13.11
CA TRP A 38 5.67 -9.59 12.75
C TRP A 38 5.29 -8.18 13.18
N GLN A 39 4.20 -7.65 12.63
CA GLN A 39 3.73 -6.31 12.94
C GLN A 39 2.21 -6.31 13.04
N ILE A 40 1.70 -5.58 14.03
CA ILE A 40 0.28 -5.22 14.09
C ILE A 40 0.15 -3.87 13.41
N ASP A 41 -0.58 -3.84 12.31
CA ASP A 41 -0.97 -2.61 11.65
C ASP A 41 -2.49 -2.52 11.50
N ARG A 42 -2.97 -1.36 11.11
CA ARG A 42 -4.38 -1.13 10.81
C ARG A 42 -4.55 -0.56 9.43
N ASN A 43 -5.27 -1.28 8.58
CA ASN A 43 -5.68 -0.73 7.29
C ASN A 43 -6.76 0.35 7.49
N VAL A 44 -6.52 1.52 6.90
CA VAL A 44 -7.49 2.61 6.82
C VAL A 44 -7.53 3.13 5.39
N ASN A 45 -8.63 2.86 4.71
CA ASN A 45 -8.83 3.42 3.37
C ASN A 45 -9.13 4.92 3.50
N THR A 46 -8.32 5.74 2.83
CA THR A 46 -8.49 7.21 2.83
C THR A 46 -9.79 7.62 2.15
N THR A 47 -10.16 6.91 1.10
CA THR A 47 -11.41 7.07 0.34
C THR A 47 -11.69 5.83 -0.49
N ASN A 48 -12.96 5.53 -0.75
CA ASN A 48 -13.37 4.52 -1.73
C ASN A 48 -13.71 5.13 -3.10
N ILE A 49 -13.74 6.46 -3.21
CA ILE A 49 -13.98 7.15 -4.48
C ILE A 49 -12.76 7.03 -5.37
N CYS A 50 -12.92 6.49 -6.57
CA CYS A 50 -11.82 6.18 -7.46
C CYS A 50 -12.18 6.37 -8.93
N ASN A 51 -11.26 6.92 -9.71
CA ASN A 51 -11.38 7.06 -11.17
C ASN A 51 -10.83 5.86 -11.95
N ALA A 52 -10.13 4.92 -11.30
CA ALA A 52 -9.46 3.84 -12.00
C ALA A 52 -10.40 2.73 -12.48
N ASN A 53 -11.54 2.51 -11.80
CA ASN A 53 -12.57 1.54 -12.20
C ASN A 53 -12.06 0.12 -12.47
N CYS A 54 -11.11 -0.36 -11.66
CA CYS A 54 -10.59 -1.72 -11.79
C CYS A 54 -11.68 -2.75 -11.53
N LYS A 55 -11.88 -3.69 -12.44
CA LYS A 55 -12.98 -4.68 -12.42
C LYS A 55 -12.90 -5.67 -11.24
N PHE A 56 -11.73 -5.86 -10.67
CA PHE A 56 -11.51 -6.72 -9.51
C PHE A 56 -11.67 -6.00 -8.17
N CYS A 57 -11.76 -4.66 -8.17
CA CYS A 57 -11.78 -3.86 -6.95
C CYS A 57 -13.21 -3.71 -6.38
N ASN A 58 -13.49 -4.43 -5.31
CA ASN A 58 -14.80 -4.36 -4.63
C ASN A 58 -15.00 -3.08 -3.80
N PHE A 59 -13.93 -2.35 -3.48
CA PHE A 59 -13.99 -1.08 -2.73
C PHE A 59 -14.38 0.11 -3.60
N PHE A 60 -14.14 0.04 -4.88
CA PHE A 60 -14.36 1.10 -5.83
C PHE A 60 -15.79 1.67 -5.78
N ARG A 61 -15.89 2.99 -5.68
CA ARG A 61 -17.11 3.76 -5.95
C ARG A 61 -16.78 4.88 -6.93
N PRO A 62 -17.58 5.09 -7.99
CA PRO A 62 -17.37 6.21 -8.89
C PRO A 62 -17.61 7.55 -8.16
N PRO A 63 -17.06 8.66 -8.67
CA PRO A 63 -17.36 9.98 -8.16
C PRO A 63 -18.88 10.22 -8.06
N ASN A 64 -19.32 10.88 -7.00
CA ASN A 64 -20.73 11.17 -6.67
C ASN A 64 -21.61 9.94 -6.33
N HIS A 65 -21.02 8.77 -6.13
CA HIS A 65 -21.78 7.62 -5.66
C HIS A 65 -22.25 7.84 -4.21
N LYS A 66 -23.49 7.43 -3.88
CA LYS A 66 -24.08 7.63 -2.55
C LYS A 66 -23.30 6.97 -1.40
N GLU A 67 -22.56 5.92 -1.68
CA GLU A 67 -21.68 5.23 -0.73
C GLU A 67 -20.21 5.72 -0.78
N GLY A 68 -19.95 6.77 -1.56
CA GLY A 68 -18.64 7.39 -1.62
C GLY A 68 -18.32 8.09 -0.29
N TYR A 69 -17.08 7.92 0.20
CA TYR A 69 -16.62 8.58 1.42
C TYR A 69 -15.18 9.05 1.31
N ILE A 70 -14.85 10.02 2.15
CA ILE A 70 -13.48 10.39 2.52
C ILE A 70 -13.40 10.20 4.02
N THR A 71 -12.42 9.43 4.50
CA THR A 71 -12.26 9.15 5.92
C THR A 71 -11.92 10.42 6.69
N ASP A 72 -12.72 10.75 7.69
CA ASP A 72 -12.53 11.90 8.54
C ASP A 72 -11.48 11.66 9.65
N ILE A 73 -11.05 12.74 10.29
CA ILE A 73 -9.99 12.68 11.29
C ILE A 73 -10.41 11.92 12.56
N GLU A 74 -11.68 11.94 12.92
CA GLU A 74 -12.17 11.24 14.11
C GLU A 74 -12.14 9.72 13.89
N THR A 75 -12.48 9.27 12.69
CA THR A 75 -12.33 7.87 12.29
C THR A 75 -10.85 7.43 12.33
N TYR A 76 -9.91 8.28 11.89
CA TYR A 76 -8.48 7.98 12.04
C TYR A 76 -8.06 7.84 13.49
N LYS A 77 -8.50 8.75 14.37
CA LYS A 77 -8.19 8.69 15.81
C LYS A 77 -8.67 7.37 16.43
N ILE A 78 -9.93 7.02 16.22
CA ILE A 78 -10.51 5.77 16.73
C ILE A 78 -9.66 4.57 16.29
N LYS A 79 -9.32 4.49 15.00
CA LYS A 79 -8.54 3.38 14.46
C LYS A 79 -7.10 3.35 14.98
N ILE A 80 -6.46 4.51 15.18
CA ILE A 80 -5.11 4.61 15.75
C ILE A 80 -5.12 4.17 17.22
N GLU A 81 -6.06 4.66 18.01
CA GLU A 81 -6.17 4.32 19.43
C GLU A 81 -6.44 2.83 19.63
N GLU A 82 -7.27 2.25 18.77
CA GLU A 82 -7.51 0.80 18.73
C GLU A 82 -6.22 0.03 18.38
N THR A 83 -5.47 0.51 17.39
CA THR A 83 -4.18 -0.08 17.00
C THR A 83 -3.17 -0.05 18.15
N ILE A 84 -3.02 1.09 18.81
CA ILE A 84 -2.12 1.26 19.96
C ILE A 84 -2.56 0.35 21.12
N LYS A 85 -3.85 0.25 21.39
CA LYS A 85 -4.41 -0.63 22.43
C LYS A 85 -4.00 -2.10 22.25
N TYR A 86 -3.87 -2.55 21.00
CA TYR A 86 -3.43 -3.91 20.67
C TYR A 86 -1.92 -4.04 20.45
N GLY A 87 -1.13 -3.00 20.78
CA GLY A 87 0.31 -3.01 20.65
C GLY A 87 0.84 -2.77 19.23
N GLY A 88 -0.02 -2.29 18.33
CA GLY A 88 0.38 -1.89 16.98
C GLY A 88 0.95 -0.47 16.95
N ASP A 89 1.77 -0.20 15.96
CA ASP A 89 2.48 1.08 15.80
C ASP A 89 2.42 1.63 14.36
N GLN A 90 1.60 1.02 13.49
CA GLN A 90 1.54 1.38 12.08
C GLN A 90 0.11 1.47 11.56
N LEU A 91 -0.12 2.43 10.66
CA LEU A 91 -1.27 2.44 9.77
C LEU A 91 -0.85 2.08 8.35
N LEU A 92 -1.63 1.21 7.70
CA LEU A 92 -1.60 1.00 6.26
C LEU A 92 -2.67 1.90 5.63
N LEU A 93 -2.23 2.99 5.00
CA LEU A 93 -3.10 3.99 4.38
C LEU A 93 -3.12 3.80 2.87
N GLN A 94 -4.19 3.27 2.35
CA GLN A 94 -4.45 3.13 0.92
C GLN A 94 -5.81 3.75 0.59
N GLY A 95 -6.14 3.90 -0.68
CA GLY A 95 -7.44 4.42 -1.06
C GLY A 95 -7.66 4.49 -2.56
N GLY A 96 -8.81 5.02 -2.94
CA GLY A 96 -9.15 5.26 -4.33
C GLY A 96 -8.40 6.46 -4.92
N HIS A 97 -8.26 6.48 -6.23
CA HIS A 97 -7.77 7.62 -7.01
C HIS A 97 -8.87 8.70 -7.06
N HIS A 98 -9.03 9.42 -5.96
CA HIS A 98 -10.05 10.46 -5.85
C HIS A 98 -9.70 11.66 -6.75
N PRO A 99 -10.63 12.18 -7.56
CA PRO A 99 -10.34 13.24 -8.52
C PRO A 99 -9.79 14.54 -7.91
N ASN A 100 -10.15 14.83 -6.66
CA ASN A 100 -9.85 16.11 -6.02
C ASN A 100 -8.91 15.99 -4.80
N LEU A 101 -8.48 14.80 -4.40
CA LEU A 101 -7.52 14.62 -3.31
C LEU A 101 -6.09 14.59 -3.87
N GLY A 102 -5.50 15.78 -3.99
CA GLY A 102 -4.13 15.98 -4.48
C GLY A 102 -3.09 15.91 -3.36
N LEU A 103 -1.87 16.32 -3.70
CA LEU A 103 -0.70 16.29 -2.81
C LEU A 103 -0.95 17.02 -1.50
N ASP A 104 -1.54 18.22 -1.55
CA ASP A 104 -1.80 19.05 -0.36
C ASP A 104 -2.72 18.37 0.66
N TYR A 105 -3.71 17.62 0.18
CA TYR A 105 -4.59 16.85 1.06
C TYR A 105 -3.78 15.85 1.89
N TYR A 106 -2.95 15.03 1.25
CA TYR A 106 -2.17 13.99 1.93
C TYR A 106 -1.07 14.59 2.82
N VAL A 107 -0.41 15.65 2.37
CA VAL A 107 0.57 16.41 3.19
C VAL A 107 -0.08 16.92 4.47
N ASN A 108 -1.26 17.52 4.38
CA ASN A 108 -1.98 18.05 5.54
C ASN A 108 -2.48 16.92 6.45
N LEU A 109 -2.99 15.83 5.88
CA LEU A 109 -3.42 14.64 6.62
C LEU A 109 -2.25 14.06 7.43
N PHE A 110 -1.10 13.79 6.78
CA PHE A 110 0.06 13.17 7.44
C PHE A 110 0.63 14.07 8.54
N LYS A 111 0.79 15.36 8.28
CA LYS A 111 1.20 16.33 9.32
C LYS A 111 0.25 16.32 10.51
N LYS A 112 -1.07 16.28 10.28
CA LYS A 112 -2.07 16.25 11.33
C LYS A 112 -2.00 14.94 12.13
N LEU A 113 -1.88 13.80 11.47
CA LEU A 113 -1.74 12.49 12.12
C LEU A 113 -0.45 12.42 12.94
N LYS A 114 0.68 12.84 12.40
CA LYS A 114 1.97 12.88 13.11
C LYS A 114 1.98 13.86 14.29
N LYS A 115 1.26 14.97 14.19
CA LYS A 115 1.09 15.89 15.31
C LYS A 115 0.31 15.27 16.47
N LEU A 116 -0.73 14.51 16.16
CA LEU A 116 -1.59 13.85 17.17
C LEU A 116 -0.94 12.58 17.73
N TYR A 117 -0.27 11.81 16.88
CA TYR A 117 0.31 10.51 17.19
C TYR A 117 1.74 10.41 16.62
N PRO A 118 2.74 11.02 17.25
CA PRO A 118 4.10 11.14 16.70
C PRO A 118 4.77 9.78 16.43
N THR A 119 4.44 8.76 17.21
CA THR A 119 5.06 7.43 17.16
C THR A 119 4.43 6.50 16.14
N ILE A 120 3.21 6.80 15.66
CA ILE A 120 2.53 5.98 14.65
C ILE A 120 3.27 6.10 13.32
N LYS A 121 3.60 4.97 12.75
CA LYS A 121 4.18 4.86 11.41
C LYS A 121 3.08 4.97 10.35
N LEU A 122 3.32 5.80 9.34
CA LEU A 122 2.44 5.95 8.18
C LEU A 122 3.03 5.17 6.99
N HIS A 123 2.56 3.95 6.80
CA HIS A 123 2.82 3.12 5.64
C HIS A 123 1.73 3.42 4.61
N ALA A 124 2.01 4.31 3.66
CA ALA A 124 0.94 5.01 2.96
C ALA A 124 1.19 5.13 1.46
N LEU A 125 0.11 5.14 0.70
CA LEU A 125 0.03 5.43 -0.73
C LEU A 125 0.90 4.50 -1.59
N GLY A 126 0.29 3.64 -2.36
CA GLY A 126 0.99 2.81 -3.33
C GLY A 126 1.45 3.58 -4.57
N PRO A 127 2.31 3.00 -5.40
CA PRO A 127 2.77 3.64 -6.64
C PRO A 127 1.66 4.18 -7.54
N PRO A 128 0.49 3.51 -7.72
CA PRO A 128 -0.59 4.05 -8.52
C PRO A 128 -1.21 5.33 -7.95
N GLU A 129 -1.34 5.42 -6.62
CA GLU A 129 -1.84 6.63 -5.95
C GLU A 129 -0.86 7.78 -6.10
N ILE A 130 0.45 7.54 -5.97
CA ILE A 130 1.47 8.56 -6.21
C ILE A 130 1.41 9.06 -7.67
N ALA A 131 1.32 8.15 -8.63
CA ALA A 131 1.18 8.51 -10.04
C ALA A 131 -0.08 9.35 -10.30
N HIS A 132 -1.20 9.00 -9.67
CA HIS A 132 -2.44 9.76 -9.75
C HIS A 132 -2.29 11.18 -9.17
N ILE A 133 -1.73 11.32 -7.96
CA ILE A 133 -1.46 12.60 -7.31
C ILE A 133 -0.58 13.50 -8.18
N CYS A 134 0.48 12.92 -8.75
CA CYS A 134 1.38 13.64 -9.66
C CYS A 134 0.65 14.12 -10.90
N LYS A 135 -0.19 13.26 -11.50
CA LYS A 135 -0.95 13.57 -12.71
C LYS A 135 -1.92 14.73 -12.51
N ILE A 136 -2.68 14.73 -11.41
CA ILE A 136 -3.68 15.79 -11.15
C ILE A 136 -3.06 17.10 -10.69
N GLY A 137 -1.90 17.06 -10.03
CA GLY A 137 -1.23 18.25 -9.48
C GLY A 137 -0.08 18.79 -10.34
N GLY A 138 0.32 18.09 -11.42
CA GLY A 138 1.44 18.51 -12.27
C GLY A 138 2.82 18.36 -11.62
N TYR A 139 2.96 17.48 -10.61
CA TYR A 139 4.20 17.24 -9.91
C TYR A 139 5.01 16.11 -10.54
N THR A 140 6.33 16.17 -10.39
CA THR A 140 7.18 15.00 -10.60
C THR A 140 7.01 14.02 -9.42
N HIS A 141 7.25 12.73 -9.67
CA HIS A 141 7.23 11.71 -8.61
C HIS A 141 8.17 12.06 -7.44
N ARG A 142 9.36 12.63 -7.78
CA ARG A 142 10.34 13.03 -6.76
C ARG A 142 9.82 14.14 -5.85
N GLU A 143 9.20 15.16 -6.39
CA GLU A 143 8.62 16.27 -5.62
C GLU A 143 7.51 15.78 -4.71
N ALA A 144 6.59 14.97 -5.24
CA ALA A 144 5.50 14.40 -4.47
C ALA A 144 6.02 13.52 -3.32
N LEU A 145 6.95 12.60 -3.60
CA LEU A 145 7.52 11.71 -2.58
C LEU A 145 8.30 12.46 -1.50
N LEU A 146 9.08 13.49 -1.86
CA LEU A 146 9.79 14.33 -0.89
C LEU A 146 8.82 15.10 0.00
N SER A 147 7.76 15.67 -0.57
CA SER A 147 6.73 16.39 0.17
C SER A 147 6.00 15.49 1.16
N LEU A 148 5.62 14.28 0.75
CA LEU A 148 4.95 13.30 1.60
C LEU A 148 5.88 12.79 2.71
N LYS A 149 7.15 12.48 2.38
CA LYS A 149 8.17 12.11 3.37
C LYS A 149 8.35 13.20 4.42
N ASN A 150 8.49 14.46 4.00
CA ASN A 150 8.63 15.60 4.91
C ASN A 150 7.35 15.85 5.75
N ALA A 151 6.21 15.41 5.27
CA ALA A 151 4.95 15.46 6.01
C ALA A 151 4.79 14.31 7.03
N GLY A 152 5.66 13.30 7.01
CA GLY A 152 5.67 12.19 7.96
C GLY A 152 5.31 10.83 7.39
N MET A 153 5.31 10.66 6.06
CA MET A 153 5.22 9.32 5.47
C MET A 153 6.49 8.53 5.76
N ASP A 154 6.36 7.40 6.45
CA ASP A 154 7.52 6.59 6.86
C ASP A 154 7.91 5.57 5.80
N SER A 155 6.94 4.98 5.13
CA SER A 155 7.15 3.98 4.08
C SER A 155 5.97 3.92 3.12
N MET A 156 6.15 3.22 2.01
CA MET A 156 5.14 3.05 0.98
C MET A 156 4.89 1.56 0.72
N PRO A 157 3.63 1.10 0.72
CA PRO A 157 3.29 -0.25 0.31
C PRO A 157 3.55 -0.47 -1.18
N GLY A 158 3.74 -1.70 -1.57
CA GLY A 158 3.67 -2.07 -2.96
C GLY A 158 2.24 -1.97 -3.51
N ALA A 159 2.11 -2.19 -4.82
CA ALA A 159 0.82 -2.40 -5.45
C ALA A 159 0.86 -3.71 -6.21
N GLY A 160 -0.17 -4.53 -6.06
CA GLY A 160 -0.30 -5.78 -6.79
C GLY A 160 -0.43 -5.53 -8.29
N ALA A 161 0.30 -6.29 -9.08
CA ALA A 161 0.10 -6.28 -10.53
C ALA A 161 -1.14 -7.08 -10.94
N GLU A 162 -1.68 -7.89 -10.05
CA GLU A 162 -2.75 -8.88 -10.25
C GLU A 162 -2.35 -9.94 -11.27
N ILE A 163 -1.90 -9.50 -12.44
CA ILE A 163 -1.35 -10.36 -13.48
C ILE A 163 -0.30 -9.61 -14.30
N LEU A 164 0.76 -10.28 -14.72
CA LEU A 164 1.88 -9.69 -15.48
C LEU A 164 1.69 -9.75 -17.01
N SER A 165 0.50 -10.02 -17.49
CA SER A 165 0.15 -10.00 -18.91
C SER A 165 -0.52 -8.67 -19.28
N ASP A 166 0.11 -7.85 -20.12
CA ASP A 166 -0.45 -6.56 -20.57
C ASP A 166 -1.82 -6.70 -21.22
N ARG A 167 -2.01 -7.77 -22.00
CA ARG A 167 -3.30 -8.07 -22.61
C ARG A 167 -4.41 -8.24 -21.58
N VAL A 168 -4.13 -8.99 -20.52
CA VAL A 168 -5.12 -9.26 -19.47
C VAL A 168 -5.29 -8.02 -18.60
N ARG A 169 -4.22 -7.33 -18.24
CA ARG A 169 -4.31 -6.09 -17.47
C ARG A 169 -5.23 -5.05 -18.09
N ARG A 170 -5.12 -4.83 -19.40
CA ARG A 170 -6.03 -3.92 -20.14
C ARG A 170 -7.50 -4.32 -20.12
N LEU A 171 -7.80 -5.57 -19.74
CA LEU A 171 -9.18 -6.05 -19.60
C LEU A 171 -9.74 -5.81 -18.20
N ILE A 172 -8.88 -5.70 -17.19
CA ILE A 172 -9.29 -5.66 -15.77
C ILE A 172 -9.00 -4.33 -15.07
N SER A 173 -8.13 -3.47 -15.65
CA SER A 173 -7.76 -2.16 -15.05
C SER A 173 -7.50 -1.10 -16.11
#